data_88c24249820402bbd25bec4aac383e4c
#
_entry.id   88c24249820402bbd25bec4aac383e4c
#
_cell.length_a   1.000
_cell.length_b   1.000
_cell.length_c   1.000
_cell.angle_alpha   90.00
_cell.angle_beta   90.00
_cell.angle_gamma   90.00
#
_symmetry.space_group_name_H-M   'P 1'
#
loop_
_entity.id
_entity.type
_entity.pdbx_description
1 polymer ?
#
loop_
_entity_poly.entity_id
_entity_poly.type
_entity_poly.pdbx_seq_one_letter_code
_entity_poly.pdbx_strand_id
1 'polypeptide(L)'
;MELHITPALALLCEHHLLDHVSNLTDFTATSVSYDSRKVKSGTLFFCKGNFLPKYLASAKEKGAIAYVAEKEYPEGEGLPAIIVNDEQKAMSLLGAAFYDYPQNDLFIIAITGTKGKTTTAYFADHILAQSTANHIALFSTLDRILGNKPEDEFKSDLTTPESLDLFHDMRAAVDNGMTHLVMEVSSQAYKKNRIYGLKYDVGIFLNISPDHIGRNEHPTFADYLHCKEQLLVNSAKCLINAETEKFTDVYYTAKATTQPEDIFLFARRGANIELPDNAQIDFEYRNDLEDLHESEFELTALTEKAKQLNLDGRYKTSVPGDYNEGNAVAAIIASGLAGASANDAVETLNHVHIRGRMEMINSNTHGTIYVDYAHNYASLKRLLAFLKRQTNAGKVTVVLGATGDKGISRRPGFGKALTEEQPDEVILTTDDPGFEDPMTIAREIDSYIDHDKVKHIQFEMDRETAIKKAIDGSGNDDIVVLAGKGEDPYQKINGEDVPYLTDVKIARDYINDLER
;
A
#
# COMPACT_ATOMS: atom_id res chain seq x y z
N MET A 1 -14.79 25.71 -1.77
CA MET A 1 -14.90 25.28 -0.38
C MET A 1 -14.34 26.39 0.50
N GLU A 2 -14.83 26.48 1.71
CA GLU A 2 -14.50 27.56 2.64
C GLU A 2 -14.42 26.99 4.05
N LEU A 3 -13.48 27.48 4.86
CA LEU A 3 -13.34 27.13 6.26
C LEU A 3 -13.44 28.41 7.11
N HIS A 4 -14.54 28.57 7.83
CA HIS A 4 -14.72 29.67 8.78
C HIS A 4 -13.92 29.40 10.05
N ILE A 5 -13.24 30.42 10.57
CA ILE A 5 -12.36 30.28 11.75
C ILE A 5 -13.12 29.83 13.00
N THR A 6 -14.30 30.37 13.27
CA THR A 6 -15.03 30.03 14.50
C THR A 6 -15.39 28.57 14.63
N PRO A 7 -16.02 27.86 13.64
CA PRO A 7 -16.23 26.43 13.71
C PRO A 7 -14.90 25.63 13.66
N ALA A 8 -13.86 26.12 12.99
CA ALA A 8 -12.55 25.48 12.99
C ALA A 8 -11.92 25.42 14.39
N LEU A 9 -11.98 26.53 15.14
CA LEU A 9 -11.50 26.58 16.52
C LEU A 9 -12.36 25.71 17.45
N ALA A 10 -13.67 25.68 17.27
CA ALA A 10 -14.57 24.83 18.07
C ALA A 10 -14.22 23.34 17.86
N LEU A 11 -13.96 22.90 16.62
CA LEU A 11 -13.54 21.54 16.28
C LEU A 11 -12.22 21.19 16.96
N LEU A 12 -11.23 22.09 16.93
CA LEU A 12 -9.95 21.86 17.61
C LEU A 12 -10.10 21.79 19.14
N CYS A 13 -10.97 22.61 19.73
CA CYS A 13 -11.29 22.55 21.16
C CYS A 13 -11.96 21.22 21.54
N GLU A 14 -12.93 20.76 20.77
CA GLU A 14 -13.64 19.48 20.98
C GLU A 14 -12.66 18.30 21.02
N HIS A 15 -11.66 18.32 20.16
CA HIS A 15 -10.62 17.31 20.11
C HIS A 15 -9.43 17.57 21.05
N HIS A 16 -9.50 18.57 21.92
CA HIS A 16 -8.43 18.95 22.85
C HIS A 16 -7.09 19.26 22.18
N LEU A 17 -7.13 19.81 20.97
CA LEU A 17 -5.94 20.14 20.18
C LEU A 17 -5.55 21.61 20.27
N LEU A 18 -6.49 22.52 20.50
CA LEU A 18 -6.22 23.95 20.58
C LEU A 18 -5.50 24.30 21.87
N ASP A 19 -4.35 24.95 21.77
CA ASP A 19 -3.64 25.56 22.91
C ASP A 19 -4.08 27.03 23.05
N HIS A 20 -3.78 27.88 22.08
CA HIS A 20 -4.21 29.27 22.06
C HIS A 20 -4.26 29.84 20.62
N VAL A 21 -4.80 31.05 20.50
CA VAL A 21 -4.78 31.80 19.22
C VAL A 21 -4.21 33.18 19.47
N SER A 22 -3.21 33.59 18.69
CA SER A 22 -2.64 34.94 18.70
C SER A 22 -3.14 35.74 17.49
N ASN A 23 -3.29 37.04 17.67
CA ASN A 23 -3.76 37.99 16.65
C ASN A 23 -5.09 37.54 15.98
N LEU A 24 -6.01 37.01 16.80
CA LEU A 24 -7.28 36.50 16.29
C LEU A 24 -8.09 37.63 15.59
N THR A 25 -8.39 37.39 14.34
CA THR A 25 -9.34 38.14 13.53
C THR A 25 -10.35 37.16 12.96
N ASP A 26 -11.57 37.63 12.68
CA ASP A 26 -12.53 36.81 11.96
C ASP A 26 -12.08 36.68 10.49
N PHE A 27 -11.96 35.44 10.00
CA PHE A 27 -11.60 35.17 8.61
C PHE A 27 -12.25 33.87 8.12
N THR A 28 -12.31 33.77 6.80
CA THR A 28 -12.71 32.55 6.09
C THR A 28 -11.57 32.14 5.16
N ALA A 29 -11.03 30.96 5.37
CA ALA A 29 -10.02 30.39 4.47
C ALA A 29 -10.69 29.81 3.23
N THR A 30 -10.22 30.20 2.06
CA THR A 30 -10.69 29.70 0.74
C THR A 30 -9.70 28.70 0.12
N SER A 31 -8.61 28.43 0.82
CA SER A 31 -7.59 27.47 0.47
C SER A 31 -6.88 26.96 1.72
N VAL A 32 -6.35 25.74 1.65
CA VAL A 32 -5.50 25.13 2.68
C VAL A 32 -4.21 24.60 2.03
N SER A 33 -3.08 24.69 2.72
CA SER A 33 -1.82 24.15 2.21
C SER A 33 -0.80 23.94 3.31
N TYR A 34 0.01 22.89 3.20
CA TYR A 34 1.24 22.67 3.95
C TYR A 34 2.51 22.90 3.09
N ASP A 35 2.34 23.15 1.79
CA ASP A 35 3.43 23.47 0.86
C ASP A 35 3.45 24.97 0.54
N SER A 36 4.47 25.68 0.97
CA SER A 36 4.62 27.13 0.74
C SER A 36 4.70 27.50 -0.75
N ARG A 37 4.99 26.55 -1.64
CA ARG A 37 5.02 26.75 -3.09
C ARG A 37 3.61 26.84 -3.69
N LYS A 38 2.65 26.14 -3.06
CA LYS A 38 1.24 26.03 -3.50
C LYS A 38 0.31 27.06 -2.82
N VAL A 39 0.84 27.93 -1.96
CA VAL A 39 0.07 28.98 -1.29
C VAL A 39 -0.44 30.02 -2.29
N LYS A 40 -1.70 30.44 -2.10
CA LYS A 40 -2.39 31.52 -2.81
C LYS A 40 -3.14 32.40 -1.83
N SER A 41 -3.70 33.53 -2.29
CA SER A 41 -4.50 34.42 -1.45
C SER A 41 -5.65 33.66 -0.78
N GLY A 42 -5.86 33.88 0.53
CA GLY A 42 -6.90 33.21 1.31
C GLY A 42 -6.49 31.85 1.88
N THR A 43 -5.22 31.47 1.82
CA THR A 43 -4.75 30.16 2.30
C THR A 43 -4.57 30.17 3.84
N LEU A 44 -5.14 29.17 4.53
CA LEU A 44 -4.72 28.71 5.85
C LEU A 44 -3.51 27.78 5.68
N PHE A 45 -2.36 28.19 6.22
CA PHE A 45 -1.09 27.47 6.05
C PHE A 45 -0.75 26.59 7.25
N PHE A 46 -0.31 25.35 7.03
CA PHE A 46 0.10 24.40 8.08
C PHE A 46 1.62 24.27 8.13
N CYS A 47 2.22 24.51 9.30
CA CYS A 47 3.65 24.44 9.55
C CYS A 47 4.09 23.00 9.87
N LYS A 48 4.01 22.11 8.91
CA LYS A 48 4.09 20.66 9.05
C LYS A 48 5.51 20.09 9.03
N GLY A 49 5.75 19.09 9.87
CA GLY A 49 6.91 18.18 9.80
C GLY A 49 8.25 18.87 10.06
N ASN A 50 9.28 18.56 9.25
CA ASN A 50 10.60 19.21 9.31
C ASN A 50 10.53 20.65 8.80
N PHE A 51 9.68 21.44 9.45
CA PHE A 51 9.34 22.80 9.06
C PHE A 51 10.54 23.75 9.23
N LEU A 52 10.76 24.60 8.23
CA LEU A 52 11.72 25.70 8.30
C LEU A 52 10.97 27.03 8.29
N PRO A 53 11.27 27.97 9.20
CA PRO A 53 10.56 29.25 9.32
C PRO A 53 10.45 30.05 8.02
N LYS A 54 11.45 29.96 7.14
CA LYS A 54 11.42 30.56 5.79
C LYS A 54 10.21 30.14 4.93
N TYR A 55 9.63 28.96 5.20
CA TYR A 55 8.43 28.49 4.47
C TYR A 55 7.20 29.28 4.88
N LEU A 56 7.08 29.68 6.17
CA LEU A 56 6.01 30.56 6.62
C LEU A 56 6.17 31.97 6.06
N ALA A 57 7.39 32.51 6.04
CA ALA A 57 7.66 33.79 5.38
C ALA A 57 7.21 33.78 3.92
N SER A 58 7.60 32.76 3.17
CA SER A 58 7.17 32.56 1.77
C SER A 58 5.65 32.40 1.64
N ALA A 59 5.02 31.67 2.55
CA ALA A 59 3.55 31.50 2.54
C ALA A 59 2.83 32.85 2.78
N LYS A 60 3.31 33.65 3.73
CA LYS A 60 2.80 34.99 4.03
C LYS A 60 2.90 35.91 2.81
N GLU A 61 4.07 35.95 2.15
CA GLU A 61 4.29 36.76 0.94
C GLU A 61 3.32 36.37 -0.20
N LYS A 62 2.95 35.09 -0.29
CA LYS A 62 2.01 34.57 -1.31
C LYS A 62 0.53 34.71 -0.94
N GLY A 63 0.23 35.26 0.23
CA GLY A 63 -1.16 35.56 0.64
C GLY A 63 -1.79 34.55 1.59
N ALA A 64 -1.01 33.82 2.36
CA ALA A 64 -1.53 33.12 3.54
C ALA A 64 -2.17 34.14 4.50
N ILE A 65 -3.36 33.80 4.99
CA ILE A 65 -4.15 34.71 5.87
C ILE A 65 -4.07 34.31 7.34
N ALA A 66 -3.64 33.10 7.64
CA ALA A 66 -3.42 32.56 8.97
C ALA A 66 -2.50 31.33 8.87
N TYR A 67 -1.98 30.87 10.01
CA TYR A 67 -1.23 29.61 10.05
C TYR A 67 -1.58 28.75 11.27
N VAL A 68 -1.40 27.45 11.13
CA VAL A 68 -1.50 26.43 12.19
C VAL A 68 -0.11 25.89 12.49
N ALA A 69 0.26 25.83 13.77
CA ALA A 69 1.59 25.36 14.21
C ALA A 69 1.56 24.89 15.66
N GLU A 70 2.61 24.19 16.11
CA GLU A 70 2.78 23.81 17.52
C GLU A 70 3.45 24.92 18.37
N LYS A 71 3.88 26.01 17.74
CA LYS A 71 4.42 27.20 18.38
C LYS A 71 4.33 28.41 17.47
N GLU A 72 4.43 29.60 18.05
CA GLU A 72 4.54 30.82 17.26
C GLU A 72 5.89 30.96 16.56
N TYR A 73 5.87 31.58 15.38
CA TYR A 73 7.04 31.87 14.57
C TYR A 73 7.10 33.38 14.27
N PRO A 74 8.28 34.03 14.46
CA PRO A 74 8.45 35.46 14.12
C PRO A 74 8.13 35.77 12.65
N GLU A 75 8.36 34.83 11.74
CA GLU A 75 8.08 34.96 10.32
C GLU A 75 6.58 35.06 10.02
N GLY A 76 5.73 34.64 10.97
CA GLY A 76 4.27 34.77 10.94
C GLY A 76 3.75 36.05 11.57
N GLU A 77 4.61 36.98 12.04
CA GLU A 77 4.16 38.22 12.71
C GLU A 77 3.08 38.95 11.89
N GLY A 78 1.99 39.31 12.57
CA GLY A 78 0.86 39.98 11.96
C GLY A 78 -0.19 39.05 11.32
N LEU A 79 0.09 37.75 11.19
CA LEU A 79 -0.93 36.75 10.85
C LEU A 79 -1.59 36.18 12.11
N PRO A 80 -2.88 35.85 12.09
CA PRO A 80 -3.50 34.97 13.07
C PRO A 80 -2.71 33.64 13.16
N ALA A 81 -2.29 33.30 14.39
CA ALA A 81 -1.59 32.05 14.70
C ALA A 81 -2.53 31.14 15.50
N ILE A 82 -2.86 29.99 14.96
CA ILE A 82 -3.64 28.93 15.62
C ILE A 82 -2.60 27.93 16.17
N ILE A 83 -2.37 28.01 17.49
CA ILE A 83 -1.37 27.15 18.14
C ILE A 83 -2.04 25.93 18.70
N VAL A 84 -1.52 24.77 18.33
CA VAL A 84 -2.07 23.44 18.64
C VAL A 84 -1.01 22.54 19.28
N ASN A 85 -1.45 21.53 20.02
CA ASN A 85 -0.52 20.57 20.66
C ASN A 85 -0.10 19.41 19.73
N ASP A 86 -0.76 19.24 18.57
CA ASP A 86 -0.42 18.27 17.54
C ASP A 86 -0.89 18.81 16.16
N GLU A 87 0.06 19.34 15.41
CA GLU A 87 -0.22 19.98 14.12
C GLU A 87 -0.79 19.00 13.09
N GLN A 88 -0.31 17.75 13.08
CA GLN A 88 -0.74 16.76 12.10
C GLN A 88 -2.19 16.30 12.36
N LYS A 89 -2.59 16.13 13.61
CA LYS A 89 -4.00 15.88 13.96
C LYS A 89 -4.88 17.06 13.60
N ALA A 90 -4.45 18.28 13.92
CA ALA A 90 -5.17 19.49 13.57
C ALA A 90 -5.33 19.62 12.04
N MET A 91 -4.28 19.35 11.27
CA MET A 91 -4.31 19.36 9.81
C MET A 91 -5.30 18.33 9.24
N SER A 92 -5.39 17.14 9.84
CA SER A 92 -6.35 16.11 9.41
C SER A 92 -7.79 16.56 9.64
N LEU A 93 -8.11 17.05 10.84
CA LEU A 93 -9.47 17.50 11.17
C LEU A 93 -9.89 18.72 10.35
N LEU A 94 -9.01 19.72 10.25
CA LEU A 94 -9.32 20.94 9.50
C LEU A 94 -9.34 20.69 7.98
N GLY A 95 -8.55 19.72 7.49
CA GLY A 95 -8.62 19.25 6.12
C GLY A 95 -9.98 18.61 5.81
N ALA A 96 -10.43 17.68 6.65
CA ALA A 96 -11.76 17.08 6.51
C ALA A 96 -12.87 18.15 6.50
N ALA A 97 -12.82 19.10 7.44
CA ALA A 97 -13.79 20.19 7.53
C ALA A 97 -13.75 21.13 6.32
N PHE A 98 -12.55 21.49 5.83
CA PHE A 98 -12.39 22.35 4.65
C PHE A 98 -12.98 21.70 3.39
N TYR A 99 -12.82 20.39 3.22
CA TYR A 99 -13.37 19.64 2.09
C TYR A 99 -14.77 19.09 2.32
N ASP A 100 -15.50 19.63 3.33
CA ASP A 100 -16.90 19.31 3.64
C ASP A 100 -17.12 17.81 3.96
N TYR A 101 -16.21 17.24 4.74
CA TYR A 101 -16.27 15.86 5.25
C TYR A 101 -16.59 14.80 4.17
N PRO A 102 -15.84 14.71 3.08
CA PRO A 102 -16.17 13.83 1.94
C PRO A 102 -16.20 12.33 2.31
N GLN A 103 -15.54 11.94 3.40
CA GLN A 103 -15.61 10.58 3.93
C GLN A 103 -17.01 10.15 4.37
N ASN A 104 -17.93 11.09 4.63
CA ASN A 104 -19.31 10.76 5.01
C ASN A 104 -20.19 10.42 3.79
N ASP A 105 -19.74 10.75 2.59
CA ASP A 105 -20.43 10.51 1.33
C ASP A 105 -19.93 9.23 0.61
N LEU A 106 -18.94 8.53 1.21
CA LEU A 106 -18.29 7.34 0.63
C LEU A 106 -18.44 6.15 1.58
N PHE A 107 -18.74 4.96 1.00
CA PHE A 107 -18.51 3.69 1.70
C PHE A 107 -17.04 3.33 1.59
N ILE A 108 -16.31 3.26 2.70
CA ILE A 108 -14.85 3.14 2.71
C ILE A 108 -14.41 1.75 3.15
N ILE A 109 -13.71 1.03 2.26
CA ILE A 109 -12.96 -0.19 2.58
C ILE A 109 -11.48 0.18 2.75
N ALA A 110 -10.96 0.00 3.95
CA ALA A 110 -9.58 0.31 4.30
C ALA A 110 -8.77 -0.96 4.52
N ILE A 111 -7.57 -1.03 3.95
CA ILE A 111 -6.76 -2.25 3.91
C ILE A 111 -5.41 -2.01 4.56
N THR A 112 -5.08 -2.79 5.59
CA THR A 112 -3.73 -2.82 6.16
C THR A 112 -3.13 -4.22 6.14
N GLY A 113 -1.83 -4.29 6.25
CA GLY A 113 -1.02 -5.50 6.26
C GLY A 113 0.43 -5.18 5.94
N THR A 114 1.34 -6.05 6.24
CA THR A 114 2.72 -5.92 5.76
C THR A 114 2.75 -6.11 4.25
N LYS A 115 2.05 -7.12 3.73
CA LYS A 115 1.96 -7.49 2.31
C LYS A 115 0.51 -7.66 1.86
N GLY A 116 0.29 -7.62 0.54
CA GLY A 116 -1.00 -7.92 -0.07
C GLY A 116 -1.95 -6.73 -0.21
N LYS A 117 -1.72 -5.59 0.43
CA LYS A 117 -2.61 -4.42 0.41
C LYS A 117 -3.01 -3.99 -1.00
N THR A 118 -2.03 -3.75 -1.86
CA THR A 118 -2.25 -3.31 -3.25
C THR A 118 -3.05 -4.35 -4.02
N THR A 119 -2.66 -5.62 -3.94
CA THR A 119 -3.37 -6.71 -4.63
C THR A 119 -4.82 -6.82 -4.17
N THR A 120 -5.05 -6.79 -2.85
CA THR A 120 -6.42 -6.80 -2.29
C THR A 120 -7.22 -5.57 -2.70
N ALA A 121 -6.57 -4.39 -2.75
CA ALA A 121 -7.23 -3.15 -3.15
C ALA A 121 -7.69 -3.20 -4.61
N TYR A 122 -6.85 -3.69 -5.53
CA TYR A 122 -7.23 -3.85 -6.94
C TYR A 122 -8.31 -4.93 -7.14
N PHE A 123 -8.24 -6.05 -6.41
CA PHE A 123 -9.31 -7.04 -6.44
C PHE A 123 -10.65 -6.45 -5.97
N ALA A 124 -10.66 -5.74 -4.84
CA ALA A 124 -11.87 -5.12 -4.31
C ALA A 124 -12.40 -4.01 -5.24
N ASP A 125 -11.52 -3.22 -5.83
CA ASP A 125 -11.85 -2.19 -6.82
C ASP A 125 -12.58 -2.81 -8.02
N HIS A 126 -12.03 -3.86 -8.64
CA HIS A 126 -12.65 -4.50 -9.79
C HIS A 126 -14.01 -5.15 -9.46
N ILE A 127 -14.13 -5.80 -8.29
CA ILE A 127 -15.40 -6.38 -7.85
C ILE A 127 -16.44 -5.27 -7.63
N LEU A 128 -16.06 -4.18 -6.97
CA LEU A 128 -16.96 -3.06 -6.69
C LEU A 128 -17.26 -2.23 -7.93
N ALA A 129 -16.33 -2.10 -8.88
CA ALA A 129 -16.59 -1.46 -10.17
C ALA A 129 -17.75 -2.16 -10.90
N GLN A 130 -17.78 -3.50 -10.88
CA GLN A 130 -18.89 -4.28 -11.45
C GLN A 130 -20.20 -4.04 -10.68
N SER A 131 -20.19 -4.16 -9.35
CA SER A 131 -21.40 -4.07 -8.53
C SER A 131 -21.98 -2.66 -8.45
N THR A 132 -21.14 -1.61 -8.56
CA THR A 132 -21.54 -0.20 -8.43
C THR A 132 -21.66 0.52 -9.77
N ALA A 133 -21.57 -0.18 -10.89
CA ALA A 133 -21.51 0.42 -12.23
C ALA A 133 -20.41 1.51 -12.35
N ASN A 134 -19.20 1.18 -11.91
CA ASN A 134 -18.01 2.04 -11.89
C ASN A 134 -18.10 3.29 -11.00
N HIS A 135 -18.90 3.27 -9.91
CA HIS A 135 -18.93 4.36 -8.93
C HIS A 135 -17.99 4.07 -7.76
N ILE A 136 -16.73 3.73 -8.05
CA ILE A 136 -15.67 3.37 -7.11
C ILE A 136 -14.44 4.23 -7.31
N ALA A 137 -13.81 4.67 -6.22
CA ALA A 137 -12.50 5.31 -6.19
C ALA A 137 -11.46 4.36 -5.58
N LEU A 138 -10.20 4.45 -6.03
CA LEU A 138 -9.10 3.64 -5.53
C LEU A 138 -7.94 4.53 -5.08
N PHE A 139 -7.49 4.37 -3.81
CA PHE A 139 -6.27 4.99 -3.29
C PHE A 139 -5.27 3.89 -2.94
N SER A 140 -4.36 3.62 -3.84
CA SER A 140 -3.35 2.57 -3.70
C SER A 140 -1.92 3.11 -3.67
N THR A 141 -0.97 2.22 -3.46
CA THR A 141 0.47 2.53 -3.59
C THR A 141 0.86 2.88 -5.03
N LEU A 142 0.17 2.28 -6.02
CA LEU A 142 0.46 2.48 -7.43
C LEU A 142 -0.26 3.72 -7.95
N ASP A 143 -1.58 3.75 -7.83
CA ASP A 143 -2.43 4.75 -8.45
C ASP A 143 -3.45 5.32 -7.47
N ARG A 144 -3.91 6.53 -7.78
CA ARG A 144 -5.16 7.11 -7.31
C ARG A 144 -6.12 7.23 -8.47
N ILE A 145 -7.30 6.69 -8.30
CA ILE A 145 -8.39 6.74 -9.27
C ILE A 145 -9.56 7.45 -8.59
N LEU A 146 -9.88 8.65 -9.05
CA LEU A 146 -10.88 9.53 -8.46
C LEU A 146 -12.18 9.56 -9.28
N GLY A 147 -12.24 8.84 -10.39
CA GLY A 147 -13.36 8.86 -11.32
C GLY A 147 -13.09 8.03 -12.57
N ASN A 148 -13.97 8.14 -13.55
CA ASN A 148 -13.99 7.29 -14.75
C ASN A 148 -13.27 7.90 -15.97
N LYS A 149 -12.65 9.05 -15.83
CA LYS A 149 -11.94 9.70 -16.93
C LYS A 149 -10.42 9.50 -16.81
N PRO A 150 -9.67 9.48 -17.91
CA PRO A 150 -8.22 9.33 -17.86
C PRO A 150 -7.49 10.36 -16.96
N GLU A 151 -8.00 11.59 -16.90
CA GLU A 151 -7.45 12.65 -16.04
C GLU A 151 -7.72 12.45 -14.55
N ASP A 152 -8.66 11.57 -14.19
CA ASP A 152 -8.99 11.22 -12.82
C ASP A 152 -8.08 10.11 -12.26
N GLU A 153 -7.20 9.55 -13.10
CA GLU A 153 -6.22 8.54 -12.71
C GLU A 153 -4.80 9.11 -12.77
N PHE A 154 -4.04 8.95 -11.69
CA PHE A 154 -2.65 9.40 -11.63
C PHE A 154 -1.83 8.55 -10.65
N LYS A 155 -0.50 8.55 -10.83
CA LYS A 155 0.43 7.82 -9.96
C LYS A 155 0.39 8.37 -8.53
N SER A 156 0.37 7.47 -7.54
CA SER A 156 0.47 7.82 -6.13
C SER A 156 1.90 8.17 -5.71
N ASP A 157 2.06 9.25 -4.96
CA ASP A 157 3.33 9.61 -4.31
C ASP A 157 3.54 8.84 -3.00
N LEU A 158 2.46 8.51 -2.31
CA LEU A 158 2.44 7.80 -1.03
C LEU A 158 1.30 6.78 -1.02
N THR A 159 1.54 5.63 -0.40
CA THR A 159 0.50 4.60 -0.16
C THR A 159 -0.77 5.18 0.46
N THR A 160 -0.60 6.03 1.48
CA THR A 160 -1.69 6.80 2.10
C THR A 160 -1.30 8.27 2.01
N PRO A 161 -2.10 9.13 1.38
CA PRO A 161 -1.80 10.53 1.18
C PRO A 161 -1.58 11.32 2.49
N GLU A 162 -0.99 12.49 2.38
CA GLU A 162 -1.02 13.49 3.45
C GLU A 162 -2.45 14.00 3.63
N SER A 163 -2.81 14.44 4.84
CA SER A 163 -4.21 14.70 5.21
C SER A 163 -4.94 15.64 4.25
N LEU A 164 -4.32 16.76 3.85
CA LEU A 164 -4.98 17.71 2.95
C LEU A 164 -5.18 17.12 1.55
N ASP A 165 -4.20 16.36 1.05
CA ASP A 165 -4.31 15.69 -0.25
C ASP A 165 -5.35 14.56 -0.17
N LEU A 166 -5.40 13.82 0.94
CA LEU A 166 -6.38 12.75 1.16
C LEU A 166 -7.82 13.26 1.07
N PHE A 167 -8.17 14.30 1.83
CA PHE A 167 -9.53 14.83 1.83
C PHE A 167 -9.85 15.60 0.54
N HIS A 168 -8.86 16.24 -0.09
CA HIS A 168 -9.00 16.79 -1.44
C HIS A 168 -9.41 15.72 -2.44
N ASP A 169 -8.68 14.61 -2.47
CA ASP A 169 -8.90 13.53 -3.43
C ASP A 169 -10.22 12.79 -3.14
N MET A 170 -10.59 12.60 -1.85
CA MET A 170 -11.92 12.10 -1.49
C MET A 170 -13.04 13.03 -1.98
N ARG A 171 -12.89 14.35 -1.83
CA ARG A 171 -13.88 15.32 -2.31
C ARG A 171 -14.00 15.28 -3.83
N ALA A 172 -12.86 15.22 -4.54
CA ALA A 172 -12.84 15.08 -5.98
C ALA A 172 -13.53 13.78 -6.44
N ALA A 173 -13.32 12.68 -5.73
CA ALA A 173 -14.01 11.42 -6.02
C ALA A 173 -15.53 11.55 -5.85
N VAL A 174 -16.00 12.15 -4.76
CA VAL A 174 -17.44 12.40 -4.56
C VAL A 174 -18.01 13.33 -5.64
N ASP A 175 -17.28 14.40 -5.99
CA ASP A 175 -17.70 15.33 -7.05
C ASP A 175 -17.74 14.66 -8.44
N ASN A 176 -16.91 13.64 -8.67
CA ASN A 176 -16.95 12.78 -9.86
C ASN A 176 -18.05 11.70 -9.80
N GLY A 177 -18.83 11.64 -8.72
CA GLY A 177 -19.96 10.72 -8.56
C GLY A 177 -19.58 9.37 -7.97
N MET A 178 -18.40 9.22 -7.39
CA MET A 178 -18.02 7.98 -6.69
C MET A 178 -18.80 7.86 -5.38
N THR A 179 -19.23 6.64 -5.06
CA THR A 179 -19.99 6.29 -3.85
C THR A 179 -19.22 5.37 -2.92
N HIS A 180 -18.16 4.74 -3.44
CA HIS A 180 -17.31 3.82 -2.71
C HIS A 180 -15.85 4.23 -2.86
N LEU A 181 -15.05 3.87 -1.86
CA LEU A 181 -13.61 4.06 -1.86
C LEU A 181 -12.93 2.80 -1.31
N VAL A 182 -12.00 2.25 -2.07
CA VAL A 182 -11.03 1.27 -1.56
C VAL A 182 -9.71 1.99 -1.33
N MET A 183 -9.13 1.88 -0.13
CA MET A 183 -7.86 2.54 0.17
C MET A 183 -6.87 1.68 0.94
N GLU A 184 -5.62 1.76 0.57
CA GLU A 184 -4.51 1.23 1.36
C GLU A 184 -4.19 2.15 2.53
N VAL A 185 -4.07 1.57 3.73
CA VAL A 185 -3.68 2.29 4.94
C VAL A 185 -2.36 1.76 5.46
N SER A 186 -1.31 2.57 5.32
CA SER A 186 0.02 2.27 5.82
C SER A 186 0.12 2.53 7.33
N SER A 187 1.03 1.80 8.02
CA SER A 187 1.34 2.08 9.43
C SER A 187 1.84 3.51 9.66
N GLN A 188 2.56 4.06 8.69
CA GLN A 188 3.05 5.45 8.73
C GLN A 188 1.93 6.48 8.68
N ALA A 189 0.76 6.14 8.09
CA ALA A 189 -0.39 7.04 8.09
C ALA A 189 -0.93 7.28 9.51
N TYR A 190 -1.00 6.22 10.32
CA TYR A 190 -1.34 6.35 11.75
C TYR A 190 -0.23 7.01 12.55
N LYS A 191 1.03 6.57 12.36
CA LYS A 191 2.17 7.15 13.09
C LYS A 191 2.31 8.66 12.88
N LYS A 192 1.95 9.14 11.71
CA LYS A 192 2.01 10.57 11.32
C LYS A 192 0.65 11.27 11.33
N ASN A 193 -0.35 10.68 11.96
CA ASN A 193 -1.70 11.22 12.11
C ASN A 193 -2.35 11.73 10.80
N ARG A 194 -1.95 11.18 9.61
CA ARG A 194 -2.49 11.61 8.31
C ARG A 194 -3.98 11.36 8.15
N ILE A 195 -4.49 10.41 8.91
CA ILE A 195 -5.87 9.89 8.86
C ILE A 195 -6.56 10.04 10.22
N TYR A 196 -6.11 10.97 11.05
CA TYR A 196 -6.71 11.22 12.36
C TYR A 196 -8.17 11.67 12.20
N GLY A 197 -9.08 11.00 12.94
CA GLY A 197 -10.52 11.26 12.86
C GLY A 197 -11.26 10.51 11.74
N LEU A 198 -10.54 9.89 10.78
CA LEU A 198 -11.17 9.10 9.72
C LEU A 198 -11.71 7.77 10.28
N LYS A 199 -12.93 7.40 9.87
CA LYS A 199 -13.57 6.12 10.17
C LYS A 199 -13.84 5.38 8.87
N TYR A 200 -13.89 4.04 8.96
CA TYR A 200 -14.09 3.16 7.83
C TYR A 200 -15.31 2.28 8.03
N ASP A 201 -16.00 1.93 6.95
CA ASP A 201 -17.10 0.98 6.99
C ASP A 201 -16.56 -0.45 7.17
N VAL A 202 -15.49 -0.80 6.43
CA VAL A 202 -14.80 -2.09 6.55
C VAL A 202 -13.30 -1.87 6.68
N GLY A 203 -12.70 -2.44 7.73
CA GLY A 203 -11.24 -2.49 7.91
C GLY A 203 -10.71 -3.91 7.73
N ILE A 204 -9.75 -4.08 6.83
CA ILE A 204 -9.13 -5.36 6.53
C ILE A 204 -7.73 -5.43 7.15
N PHE A 205 -7.47 -6.47 7.95
CA PHE A 205 -6.14 -6.81 8.45
C PHE A 205 -5.64 -8.09 7.78
N LEU A 206 -4.74 -7.97 6.80
CA LEU A 206 -4.27 -9.09 6.00
C LEU A 206 -3.20 -9.93 6.71
N ASN A 207 -2.17 -9.28 7.22
CA ASN A 207 -1.02 -9.94 7.85
C ASN A 207 -0.10 -8.93 8.53
N ILE A 208 0.76 -9.44 9.43
CA ILE A 208 1.85 -8.70 10.04
C ILE A 208 3.11 -9.56 10.06
N SER A 209 4.23 -8.96 9.73
CA SER A 209 5.58 -9.52 9.92
C SER A 209 6.57 -8.37 10.09
N PRO A 210 7.75 -8.59 10.69
CA PRO A 210 8.74 -7.53 10.86
C PRO A 210 9.11 -6.85 9.53
N ASP A 211 8.78 -5.58 9.41
CA ASP A 211 9.15 -4.68 8.30
C ASP A 211 9.10 -3.23 8.80
N HIS A 212 9.70 -2.29 8.08
CA HIS A 212 9.67 -0.87 8.43
C HIS A 212 10.19 -0.56 9.86
N ILE A 213 11.14 -1.33 10.38
CA ILE A 213 11.76 -1.08 11.69
C ILE A 213 13.10 -0.37 11.46
N GLY A 214 13.23 0.86 11.96
CA GLY A 214 14.42 1.66 11.77
C GLY A 214 14.32 3.06 12.36
N ARG A 215 15.42 3.81 12.31
CA ARG A 215 15.55 5.13 12.94
C ARG A 215 14.51 6.16 12.43
N ASN A 216 14.16 6.12 11.15
CA ASN A 216 13.23 7.04 10.50
C ASN A 216 11.85 6.39 10.21
N GLU A 217 11.64 5.19 10.72
CA GLU A 217 10.43 4.40 10.54
C GLU A 217 9.81 4.07 11.91
N HIS A 218 9.46 2.81 12.17
CA HIS A 218 8.99 2.38 13.48
C HIS A 218 10.17 2.01 14.38
N PRO A 219 10.23 2.48 15.63
CA PRO A 219 11.35 2.15 16.53
C PRO A 219 11.36 0.68 16.92
N THR A 220 10.20 0.02 16.95
CA THR A 220 10.03 -1.38 17.33
C THR A 220 8.93 -2.05 16.53
N PHE A 221 8.94 -3.38 16.51
CA PHE A 221 7.85 -4.17 15.95
C PHE A 221 6.50 -3.93 16.68
N ALA A 222 6.53 -3.70 17.97
CA ALA A 222 5.31 -3.38 18.75
C ALA A 222 4.68 -2.06 18.31
N ASP A 223 5.48 -1.01 18.05
CA ASP A 223 4.99 0.26 17.50
C ASP A 223 4.41 0.08 16.09
N TYR A 224 5.05 -0.75 15.26
CA TYR A 224 4.56 -1.07 13.92
C TYR A 224 3.22 -1.82 13.95
N LEU A 225 3.10 -2.84 14.79
CA LEU A 225 1.86 -3.59 15.01
C LEU A 225 0.76 -2.68 15.52
N HIS A 226 1.03 -1.92 16.60
CA HIS A 226 0.07 -0.99 17.19
C HIS A 226 -0.49 0.00 16.15
N CYS A 227 0.38 0.59 15.31
CA CYS A 227 -0.08 1.50 14.26
C CYS A 227 -1.02 0.82 13.23
N LYS A 228 -0.79 -0.45 12.90
CA LYS A 228 -1.68 -1.18 11.99
C LYS A 228 -3.00 -1.57 12.64
N GLU A 229 -2.98 -1.96 13.90
CA GLU A 229 -4.17 -2.30 14.67
C GLU A 229 -5.15 -1.13 14.81
N GLN A 230 -4.66 0.12 14.75
CA GLN A 230 -5.52 1.31 14.78
C GLN A 230 -6.55 1.33 13.64
N LEU A 231 -6.29 0.66 12.52
CA LEU A 231 -7.29 0.53 11.46
C LEU A 231 -8.54 -0.18 11.96
N LEU A 232 -8.38 -1.28 12.70
CA LEU A 232 -9.51 -2.03 13.25
C LEU A 232 -10.29 -1.20 14.28
N VAL A 233 -9.60 -0.45 15.14
CA VAL A 233 -10.21 0.46 16.12
C VAL A 233 -11.07 1.54 15.48
N ASN A 234 -10.77 1.89 14.24
CA ASN A 234 -11.47 2.93 13.48
C ASN A 234 -12.43 2.39 12.42
N SER A 235 -12.74 1.09 12.46
CA SER A 235 -13.62 0.42 11.49
C SER A 235 -14.93 -0.02 12.11
N ALA A 236 -16.04 0.17 11.40
CA ALA A 236 -17.36 -0.32 11.82
C ALA A 236 -17.42 -1.85 11.73
N LYS A 237 -16.87 -2.43 10.66
CA LYS A 237 -16.69 -3.89 10.50
C LYS A 237 -15.22 -4.22 10.32
N CYS A 238 -14.78 -5.30 10.96
CA CYS A 238 -13.40 -5.78 10.88
C CYS A 238 -13.34 -7.11 10.14
N LEU A 239 -12.47 -7.21 9.14
CA LEU A 239 -12.15 -8.45 8.44
C LEU A 239 -10.69 -8.81 8.71
N ILE A 240 -10.45 -9.97 9.34
CA ILE A 240 -9.12 -10.36 9.82
C ILE A 240 -8.74 -11.71 9.23
N ASN A 241 -7.56 -11.79 8.61
CA ASN A 241 -6.94 -13.06 8.29
C ASN A 241 -6.43 -13.72 9.57
N ALA A 242 -7.04 -14.83 9.97
CA ALA A 242 -6.71 -15.52 11.20
C ALA A 242 -5.35 -16.25 11.17
N GLU A 243 -4.73 -16.39 9.99
CA GLU A 243 -3.37 -16.93 9.82
C GLU A 243 -2.27 -15.87 10.07
N THR A 244 -2.64 -14.62 10.39
CA THR A 244 -1.64 -13.56 10.64
C THR A 244 -0.80 -13.85 11.89
N GLU A 245 0.49 -13.49 11.86
CA GLU A 245 1.26 -13.42 13.09
C GLU A 245 0.55 -12.48 14.07
N LYS A 246 0.68 -12.76 15.39
CA LYS A 246 0.03 -11.94 16.42
C LYS A 246 -1.51 -11.88 16.32
N PHE A 247 -2.14 -12.91 15.73
CA PHE A 247 -3.59 -12.97 15.54
C PHE A 247 -4.38 -12.65 16.82
N THR A 248 -3.98 -13.20 17.95
CA THR A 248 -4.65 -12.97 19.26
C THR A 248 -4.67 -11.49 19.64
N ASP A 249 -3.52 -10.78 19.48
CA ASP A 249 -3.42 -9.34 19.78
C ASP A 249 -4.32 -8.54 18.84
N VAL A 250 -4.27 -8.84 17.53
CA VAL A 250 -5.09 -8.21 16.48
C VAL A 250 -6.58 -8.42 16.73
N TYR A 251 -7.00 -9.63 17.07
CA TYR A 251 -8.39 -9.97 17.38
C TYR A 251 -8.92 -9.20 18.60
N TYR A 252 -8.16 -9.17 19.70
CA TYR A 252 -8.57 -8.43 20.90
C TYR A 252 -8.60 -6.92 20.67
N THR A 253 -7.72 -6.40 19.83
CA THR A 253 -7.78 -4.97 19.43
C THR A 253 -9.07 -4.67 18.68
N ALA A 254 -9.47 -5.49 17.71
CA ALA A 254 -10.76 -5.34 17.04
C ALA A 254 -11.93 -5.42 18.03
N LYS A 255 -11.92 -6.43 18.90
CA LYS A 255 -12.98 -6.68 19.91
C LYS A 255 -13.12 -5.55 20.94
N ALA A 256 -12.09 -4.72 21.13
CA ALA A 256 -12.14 -3.59 22.04
C ALA A 256 -13.11 -2.48 21.60
N THR A 257 -13.40 -2.37 20.31
CA THR A 257 -14.23 -1.29 19.72
C THR A 257 -15.35 -1.79 18.81
N THR A 258 -15.29 -3.05 18.36
CA THR A 258 -16.23 -3.62 17.40
C THR A 258 -16.96 -4.81 18.03
N GLN A 259 -18.26 -4.91 17.79
CA GLN A 259 -19.08 -6.02 18.31
C GLN A 259 -18.71 -7.33 17.59
N PRO A 260 -18.83 -8.51 18.26
CA PRO A 260 -18.44 -9.79 17.66
C PRO A 260 -19.16 -10.13 16.35
N GLU A 261 -20.40 -9.66 16.16
CA GLU A 261 -21.17 -9.83 14.92
C GLU A 261 -20.59 -9.06 13.73
N ASP A 262 -19.83 -7.99 13.98
CA ASP A 262 -19.16 -7.16 12.97
C ASP A 262 -17.66 -7.49 12.80
N ILE A 263 -17.15 -8.51 13.50
CA ILE A 263 -15.80 -9.05 13.30
C ILE A 263 -15.88 -10.33 12.50
N PHE A 264 -15.31 -10.34 11.30
CA PHE A 264 -15.26 -11.48 10.39
C PHE A 264 -13.85 -12.04 10.33
N LEU A 265 -13.73 -13.38 10.47
CA LEU A 265 -12.46 -14.11 10.38
C LEU A 265 -12.45 -15.01 9.16
N PHE A 266 -11.34 -15.00 8.42
CA PHE A 266 -11.14 -15.92 7.33
C PHE A 266 -9.78 -16.62 7.44
N ALA A 267 -9.71 -17.84 6.93
CA ALA A 267 -8.49 -18.65 6.95
C ALA A 267 -8.50 -19.68 5.82
N ARG A 268 -7.35 -20.23 5.50
CA ARG A 268 -7.20 -21.41 4.66
C ARG A 268 -7.76 -22.63 5.37
N ARG A 269 -8.45 -23.50 4.64
CA ARG A 269 -8.98 -24.77 5.18
C ARG A 269 -7.86 -25.63 5.76
N GLY A 270 -8.03 -26.05 7.01
CA GLY A 270 -7.03 -26.86 7.73
C GLY A 270 -5.83 -26.11 8.27
N ALA A 271 -5.83 -24.77 8.25
CA ALA A 271 -4.81 -23.98 8.92
C ALA A 271 -4.84 -24.24 10.42
N ASN A 272 -3.66 -24.43 11.02
CA ASN A 272 -3.54 -24.65 12.46
C ASN A 272 -3.55 -23.31 13.20
N ILE A 273 -4.74 -22.87 13.63
CA ILE A 273 -4.98 -21.55 14.25
C ILE A 273 -5.48 -21.77 15.67
N GLU A 274 -4.83 -21.14 16.63
CA GLU A 274 -5.33 -21.05 18.00
C GLU A 274 -6.33 -19.88 18.09
N LEU A 275 -7.62 -20.22 18.18
CA LEU A 275 -8.68 -19.22 18.25
C LEU A 275 -8.88 -18.76 19.70
N PRO A 276 -8.83 -17.44 19.98
CA PRO A 276 -9.06 -16.89 21.31
C PRO A 276 -10.56 -16.91 21.66
N ASP A 277 -10.87 -17.13 22.94
CA ASP A 277 -12.24 -17.15 23.50
C ASP A 277 -13.19 -18.08 22.70
N ASN A 278 -14.34 -17.51 22.28
CA ASN A 278 -15.34 -18.18 21.44
C ASN A 278 -15.26 -17.71 19.98
N ALA A 279 -14.12 -17.21 19.50
CA ALA A 279 -13.93 -16.80 18.13
C ALA A 279 -14.15 -17.99 17.18
N GLN A 280 -14.73 -17.74 16.03
CA GLN A 280 -14.99 -18.75 15.00
C GLN A 280 -14.50 -18.24 13.67
N ILE A 281 -13.94 -19.13 12.85
CA ILE A 281 -13.67 -18.80 11.45
C ILE A 281 -15.01 -18.64 10.73
N ASP A 282 -15.22 -17.51 10.11
CA ASP A 282 -16.46 -17.20 9.37
C ASP A 282 -16.39 -17.74 7.95
N PHE A 283 -15.22 -17.66 7.32
CA PHE A 283 -14.96 -18.14 5.98
C PHE A 283 -13.70 -18.98 5.91
N GLU A 284 -13.81 -20.14 5.27
CA GLU A 284 -12.66 -20.95 4.87
C GLU A 284 -12.48 -20.92 3.36
N TYR A 285 -11.22 -20.91 2.90
CA TYR A 285 -10.92 -21.11 1.49
C TYR A 285 -9.96 -22.28 1.29
N ARG A 286 -10.07 -22.92 0.13
CA ARG A 286 -9.22 -24.03 -0.28
C ARG A 286 -8.74 -23.81 -1.69
N ASN A 287 -7.44 -23.98 -1.90
CA ASN A 287 -6.87 -24.03 -3.24
C ASN A 287 -7.38 -25.29 -3.98
N ASP A 288 -7.84 -25.12 -5.22
CA ASP A 288 -8.25 -26.20 -6.10
C ASP A 288 -7.26 -26.37 -7.26
N LEU A 289 -6.69 -25.28 -7.78
CA LEU A 289 -5.69 -25.25 -8.83
C LEU A 289 -4.74 -24.05 -8.65
N GLU A 290 -3.46 -24.28 -8.82
CA GLU A 290 -2.44 -23.22 -8.86
C GLU A 290 -1.46 -23.51 -10.00
N ASP A 291 -1.38 -22.61 -10.98
CA ASP A 291 -0.39 -22.64 -12.03
C ASP A 291 0.25 -21.26 -12.25
N LEU A 292 1.07 -21.09 -13.29
CA LEU A 292 1.77 -19.84 -13.59
C LEU A 292 0.86 -18.71 -14.08
N HIS A 293 -0.36 -19.00 -14.50
CA HIS A 293 -1.26 -18.05 -15.15
C HIS A 293 -2.44 -17.68 -14.27
N GLU A 294 -2.88 -18.61 -13.42
CA GLU A 294 -4.12 -18.47 -12.67
C GLU A 294 -4.11 -19.30 -11.38
N SER A 295 -4.96 -18.91 -10.44
CA SER A 295 -5.29 -19.73 -9.29
C SER A 295 -6.80 -19.91 -9.21
N GLU A 296 -7.26 -21.14 -8.91
CA GLU A 296 -8.64 -21.44 -8.61
C GLU A 296 -8.77 -21.87 -7.15
N PHE A 297 -9.79 -21.35 -6.48
CA PHE A 297 -10.06 -21.66 -5.07
C PHE A 297 -11.55 -21.71 -4.78
N GLU A 298 -11.91 -22.50 -3.77
CA GLU A 298 -13.26 -22.59 -3.22
C GLU A 298 -13.36 -21.77 -1.94
N LEU A 299 -14.35 -20.89 -1.83
CA LEU A 299 -14.70 -20.16 -0.61
C LEU A 299 -15.97 -20.76 0.00
N THR A 300 -15.95 -20.97 1.32
CA THR A 300 -17.06 -21.57 2.08
C THR A 300 -17.36 -20.71 3.31
N ALA A 301 -18.61 -20.28 3.46
CA ALA A 301 -19.11 -19.60 4.65
C ALA A 301 -19.49 -20.62 5.73
N LEU A 302 -18.94 -20.47 6.93
CA LEU A 302 -19.12 -21.42 8.03
C LEU A 302 -20.18 -20.97 9.04
N THR A 303 -20.19 -19.68 9.38
CA THR A 303 -21.11 -19.12 10.39
C THR A 303 -22.38 -18.55 9.74
N GLU A 304 -23.44 -18.39 10.53
CA GLU A 304 -24.69 -17.83 10.02
C GLU A 304 -24.57 -16.41 9.48
N LYS A 305 -23.74 -15.55 10.11
CA LYS A 305 -23.49 -14.19 9.63
C LYS A 305 -22.74 -14.20 8.30
N ALA A 306 -21.82 -15.14 8.10
CA ALA A 306 -21.09 -15.30 6.85
C ALA A 306 -22.00 -15.82 5.73
N LYS A 307 -22.86 -16.81 6.00
CA LYS A 307 -23.83 -17.36 5.03
C LYS A 307 -24.81 -16.30 4.52
N GLN A 308 -25.15 -15.30 5.32
CA GLN A 308 -26.02 -14.20 4.89
C GLN A 308 -25.44 -13.38 3.75
N LEU A 309 -24.10 -13.37 3.58
CA LEU A 309 -23.44 -12.68 2.49
C LEU A 309 -23.54 -13.43 1.15
N ASN A 310 -23.90 -14.73 1.16
CA ASN A 310 -24.05 -15.56 -0.03
C ASN A 310 -22.81 -15.55 -0.96
N LEU A 311 -21.63 -15.69 -0.36
CA LEU A 311 -20.35 -15.66 -1.07
C LEU A 311 -19.72 -17.04 -1.28
N ASP A 312 -20.44 -18.13 -0.93
CA ASP A 312 -19.96 -19.48 -1.21
C ASP A 312 -19.79 -19.69 -2.70
N GLY A 313 -18.67 -20.28 -3.13
CA GLY A 313 -18.46 -20.54 -4.53
C GLY A 313 -17.03 -20.88 -4.90
N ARG A 314 -16.82 -21.09 -6.19
CA ARG A 314 -15.52 -21.25 -6.81
C ARG A 314 -15.15 -19.98 -7.54
N TYR A 315 -13.93 -19.54 -7.32
CA TYR A 315 -13.39 -18.32 -7.85
C TYR A 315 -12.08 -18.59 -8.57
N LYS A 316 -11.79 -17.76 -9.56
CA LYS A 316 -10.58 -17.81 -10.35
C LYS A 316 -9.95 -16.42 -10.41
N THR A 317 -8.64 -16.36 -10.20
CA THR A 317 -7.88 -15.11 -10.32
C THR A 317 -6.75 -15.24 -11.33
N SER A 318 -6.59 -14.21 -12.16
CA SER A 318 -5.47 -14.07 -13.10
C SER A 318 -4.13 -13.68 -12.45
N VAL A 319 -4.13 -13.41 -11.13
CA VAL A 319 -2.90 -13.12 -10.39
C VAL A 319 -2.51 -14.37 -9.61
N PRO A 320 -1.57 -15.19 -10.11
CA PRO A 320 -1.24 -16.48 -9.52
C PRO A 320 -0.53 -16.35 -8.18
N GLY A 321 -0.48 -17.46 -7.46
CA GLY A 321 0.20 -17.60 -6.17
C GLY A 321 -0.74 -17.74 -4.99
N ASP A 322 -0.45 -18.69 -4.14
CA ASP A 322 -1.26 -19.08 -2.97
C ASP A 322 -1.55 -17.93 -2.00
N TYR A 323 -0.64 -16.96 -1.90
CA TYR A 323 -0.84 -15.75 -1.10
C TYR A 323 -1.81 -14.75 -1.76
N ASN A 324 -1.99 -14.80 -3.08
CA ASN A 324 -2.94 -13.97 -3.80
C ASN A 324 -4.38 -14.50 -3.67
N GLU A 325 -4.56 -15.80 -3.43
CA GLU A 325 -5.87 -16.36 -3.06
C GLU A 325 -6.40 -15.74 -1.77
N GLY A 326 -5.58 -15.66 -0.73
CA GLY A 326 -5.95 -15.00 0.52
C GLY A 326 -6.27 -13.50 0.33
N ASN A 327 -5.55 -12.82 -0.57
CA ASN A 327 -5.84 -11.43 -0.94
C ASN A 327 -7.19 -11.32 -1.68
N ALA A 328 -7.47 -12.26 -2.61
CA ALA A 328 -8.74 -12.31 -3.32
C ALA A 328 -9.92 -12.63 -2.38
N VAL A 329 -9.75 -13.59 -1.47
CA VAL A 329 -10.75 -13.92 -0.43
C VAL A 329 -11.08 -12.70 0.42
N ALA A 330 -10.06 -11.96 0.88
CA ALA A 330 -10.28 -10.73 1.65
C ALA A 330 -11.07 -9.69 0.84
N ALA A 331 -10.75 -9.53 -0.45
CA ALA A 331 -11.45 -8.61 -1.34
C ALA A 331 -12.91 -9.04 -1.58
N ILE A 332 -13.17 -10.33 -1.84
CA ILE A 332 -14.52 -10.89 -2.02
C ILE A 332 -15.38 -10.61 -0.79
N ILE A 333 -14.88 -10.95 0.41
CA ILE A 333 -15.64 -10.77 1.65
C ILE A 333 -15.91 -9.29 1.91
N ALA A 334 -14.90 -8.43 1.78
CA ALA A 334 -15.05 -6.99 2.02
C ALA A 334 -16.01 -6.35 1.00
N SER A 335 -15.93 -6.72 -0.27
CA SER A 335 -16.87 -6.26 -1.29
C SER A 335 -18.29 -6.79 -1.05
N GLY A 336 -18.44 -8.02 -0.56
CA GLY A 336 -19.73 -8.57 -0.11
C GLY A 336 -20.32 -7.80 1.07
N LEU A 337 -19.49 -7.34 2.01
CA LEU A 337 -19.91 -6.44 3.11
C LEU A 337 -20.33 -5.06 2.60
N ALA A 338 -19.86 -4.63 1.44
CA ALA A 338 -20.29 -3.43 0.73
C ALA A 338 -21.49 -3.67 -0.23
N GLY A 339 -22.01 -4.89 -0.31
CA GLY A 339 -23.21 -5.24 -1.10
C GLY A 339 -22.94 -5.88 -2.46
N ALA A 340 -21.68 -6.16 -2.83
CA ALA A 340 -21.36 -6.91 -4.03
C ALA A 340 -21.78 -8.38 -3.91
N SER A 341 -22.15 -8.99 -5.03
CA SER A 341 -22.52 -10.40 -5.10
C SER A 341 -21.32 -11.31 -5.41
N ALA A 342 -21.47 -12.61 -5.14
CA ALA A 342 -20.50 -13.62 -5.58
C ALA A 342 -20.26 -13.57 -7.11
N ASN A 343 -21.31 -13.29 -7.89
CA ASN A 343 -21.19 -13.21 -9.34
C ASN A 343 -20.32 -12.04 -9.81
N ASP A 344 -20.40 -10.89 -9.15
CA ASP A 344 -19.52 -9.74 -9.46
C ASP A 344 -18.04 -10.14 -9.32
N ALA A 345 -17.70 -10.91 -8.27
CA ALA A 345 -16.34 -11.40 -8.06
C ALA A 345 -15.94 -12.47 -9.10
N VAL A 346 -16.86 -13.41 -9.46
CA VAL A 346 -16.59 -14.43 -10.48
C VAL A 346 -16.31 -13.80 -11.84
N GLU A 347 -17.07 -12.78 -12.21
CA GLU A 347 -16.93 -12.12 -13.51
C GLU A 347 -15.67 -11.26 -13.63
N THR A 348 -15.12 -10.75 -12.52
CA THR A 348 -14.06 -9.74 -12.56
C THR A 348 -12.68 -10.26 -12.19
N LEU A 349 -12.55 -11.12 -11.18
CA LEU A 349 -11.24 -11.53 -10.64
C LEU A 349 -10.32 -12.19 -11.65
N ASN A 350 -10.88 -12.90 -12.64
CA ASN A 350 -10.10 -13.54 -13.70
C ASN A 350 -9.49 -12.54 -14.72
N HIS A 351 -9.86 -11.28 -14.64
CA HIS A 351 -9.42 -10.24 -15.57
C HIS A 351 -8.61 -9.13 -14.88
N VAL A 352 -8.34 -9.27 -13.59
CA VAL A 352 -7.58 -8.26 -12.84
C VAL A 352 -6.12 -8.28 -13.28
N HIS A 353 -5.62 -7.14 -13.71
CA HIS A 353 -4.21 -6.93 -14.00
C HIS A 353 -3.65 -5.86 -13.07
N ILE A 354 -2.56 -6.19 -12.36
CA ILE A 354 -1.92 -5.30 -11.40
C ILE A 354 -0.49 -5.07 -11.83
N ARG A 355 -0.18 -3.85 -12.23
CA ARG A 355 1.16 -3.48 -12.72
C ARG A 355 2.24 -3.85 -11.73
N GLY A 356 3.28 -4.57 -12.18
CA GLY A 356 4.42 -4.99 -11.37
C GLY A 356 4.06 -5.97 -10.22
N ARG A 357 2.95 -6.71 -10.33
CA ARG A 357 2.56 -7.78 -9.40
C ARG A 357 2.35 -9.07 -10.16
N MET A 358 3.31 -10.00 -10.05
CA MET A 358 3.30 -11.23 -10.86
C MET A 358 3.05 -10.94 -12.35
N GLU A 359 3.53 -9.79 -12.82
CA GLU A 359 3.33 -9.39 -14.21
C GLU A 359 4.18 -10.27 -15.13
N MET A 360 3.50 -10.99 -16.00
CA MET A 360 4.12 -11.97 -16.88
C MET A 360 4.35 -11.39 -18.27
N ILE A 361 5.56 -11.62 -18.80
CA ILE A 361 5.95 -11.30 -20.17
C ILE A 361 6.42 -12.59 -20.82
N ASN A 362 5.65 -13.05 -21.80
CA ASN A 362 5.96 -14.26 -22.56
C ASN A 362 6.96 -13.96 -23.68
N SER A 363 7.82 -14.92 -23.99
CA SER A 363 8.69 -14.93 -25.15
C SER A 363 8.51 -16.24 -25.93
N ASN A 364 8.73 -16.19 -27.25
CA ASN A 364 8.72 -17.37 -28.11
C ASN A 364 10.07 -18.07 -28.16
N THR A 365 11.13 -17.40 -27.72
CA THR A 365 12.54 -17.86 -27.89
C THR A 365 13.32 -17.90 -26.59
N HIS A 366 12.83 -17.25 -25.53
CA HIS A 366 13.47 -17.14 -24.22
C HIS A 366 12.51 -17.54 -23.11
N GLY A 367 13.00 -17.57 -21.88
CA GLY A 367 12.20 -17.90 -20.71
C GLY A 367 11.05 -16.89 -20.44
N THR A 368 10.06 -17.34 -19.70
CA THR A 368 8.99 -16.45 -19.23
C THR A 368 9.53 -15.48 -18.17
N ILE A 369 9.29 -14.18 -18.35
CA ILE A 369 9.75 -13.14 -17.43
C ILE A 369 8.61 -12.80 -16.46
N TYR A 370 8.88 -12.83 -15.16
CA TYR A 370 7.98 -12.37 -14.09
C TYR A 370 8.53 -11.12 -13.44
N VAL A 371 7.74 -10.07 -13.43
CA VAL A 371 8.07 -8.80 -12.77
C VAL A 371 7.23 -8.67 -11.50
N ASP A 372 7.89 -8.48 -10.35
CA ASP A 372 7.19 -8.36 -9.06
C ASP A 372 7.90 -7.38 -8.11
N TYR A 373 7.11 -6.65 -7.33
CA TYR A 373 7.61 -5.76 -6.27
C TYR A 373 8.13 -6.49 -5.02
N ALA A 374 8.49 -7.76 -5.09
CA ALA A 374 9.05 -8.52 -3.96
C ALA A 374 10.34 -7.85 -3.44
N HIS A 375 10.23 -7.10 -2.34
CA HIS A 375 11.29 -6.24 -1.82
C HIS A 375 11.66 -6.53 -0.35
N ASN A 376 11.35 -7.73 0.17
CA ASN A 376 11.81 -8.22 1.47
C ASN A 376 11.88 -9.75 1.50
N TYR A 377 12.41 -10.31 2.62
CA TYR A 377 12.57 -11.75 2.81
C TYR A 377 11.31 -12.56 2.48
N ALA A 378 10.18 -12.20 3.12
CA ALA A 378 8.96 -13.00 3.03
C ALA A 378 8.37 -12.99 1.61
N SER A 379 8.38 -11.83 0.91
CA SER A 379 7.87 -11.72 -0.45
C SER A 379 8.78 -12.43 -1.45
N LEU A 380 10.09 -12.23 -1.36
CA LEU A 380 11.04 -12.87 -2.26
C LEU A 380 11.01 -14.40 -2.10
N LYS A 381 11.00 -14.89 -0.86
CA LYS A 381 10.90 -16.32 -0.57
C LYS A 381 9.66 -16.95 -1.19
N ARG A 382 8.48 -16.35 -0.97
CA ARG A 382 7.20 -16.86 -1.49
C ARG A 382 7.19 -16.86 -3.01
N LEU A 383 7.64 -15.77 -3.63
CA LEU A 383 7.73 -15.65 -5.09
C LEU A 383 8.62 -16.76 -5.68
N LEU A 384 9.83 -16.94 -5.17
CA LEU A 384 10.75 -17.95 -5.66
C LEU A 384 10.24 -19.38 -5.39
N ALA A 385 9.72 -19.65 -4.20
CA ALA A 385 9.13 -20.95 -3.88
C ALA A 385 7.97 -21.31 -4.81
N PHE A 386 7.10 -20.32 -5.13
CA PHE A 386 6.02 -20.50 -6.09
C PHE A 386 6.56 -20.82 -7.49
N LEU A 387 7.41 -19.98 -8.06
CA LEU A 387 7.93 -20.15 -9.42
C LEU A 387 8.73 -21.44 -9.58
N LYS A 388 9.52 -21.83 -8.58
CA LYS A 388 10.26 -23.10 -8.60
C LYS A 388 9.36 -24.34 -8.57
N ARG A 389 8.21 -24.28 -7.91
CA ARG A 389 7.24 -25.40 -7.95
C ARG A 389 6.59 -25.56 -9.32
N GLN A 390 6.48 -24.48 -10.08
CA GLN A 390 5.81 -24.46 -11.37
C GLN A 390 6.75 -24.83 -12.54
N THR A 391 8.06 -24.66 -12.38
CA THR A 391 9.00 -25.08 -13.42
C THR A 391 9.37 -26.55 -13.26
N ASN A 392 9.13 -27.37 -14.31
CA ASN A 392 9.39 -28.82 -14.27
C ASN A 392 10.86 -29.18 -14.56
N ALA A 393 11.60 -28.34 -15.29
CA ALA A 393 12.99 -28.59 -15.69
C ALA A 393 13.78 -27.32 -16.03
N GLY A 394 13.14 -26.16 -16.09
CA GLY A 394 13.76 -24.90 -16.44
C GLY A 394 14.55 -24.30 -15.28
N LYS A 395 15.50 -23.42 -15.61
CA LYS A 395 16.27 -22.66 -14.63
C LYS A 395 15.48 -21.44 -14.15
N VAL A 396 15.74 -21.02 -12.92
CA VAL A 396 15.22 -19.78 -12.37
C VAL A 396 16.37 -18.79 -12.19
N THR A 397 16.36 -17.71 -12.97
CA THR A 397 17.30 -16.60 -12.86
C THR A 397 16.63 -15.41 -12.16
N VAL A 398 17.29 -14.83 -11.16
CA VAL A 398 16.74 -13.71 -10.35
C VAL A 398 17.58 -12.46 -10.56
N VAL A 399 16.95 -11.35 -10.96
CA VAL A 399 17.53 -10.00 -10.98
C VAL A 399 17.02 -9.24 -9.76
N LEU A 400 17.90 -8.83 -8.86
CA LEU A 400 17.54 -8.27 -7.56
C LEU A 400 18.49 -7.14 -7.16
N GLY A 401 17.91 -6.05 -6.59
CA GLY A 401 18.62 -4.99 -5.89
C GLY A 401 17.99 -4.68 -4.55
N ALA A 402 18.62 -3.79 -3.78
CA ALA A 402 18.05 -3.26 -2.54
C ALA A 402 18.19 -1.75 -2.47
N THR A 403 17.30 -1.12 -1.68
CA THR A 403 17.35 0.32 -1.42
C THR A 403 18.52 0.68 -0.48
N GLY A 404 19.11 1.86 -0.70
CA GLY A 404 20.04 2.50 0.25
C GLY A 404 19.32 3.39 1.27
N ASP A 405 20.03 3.76 2.34
CA ASP A 405 19.60 4.68 3.40
C ASP A 405 18.36 4.26 4.19
N LYS A 406 17.60 3.28 3.72
CA LYS A 406 16.39 2.75 4.36
C LYS A 406 16.22 1.26 4.05
N GLY A 407 15.50 0.55 4.91
CA GLY A 407 15.26 -0.87 4.69
C GLY A 407 16.54 -1.74 4.73
N ILE A 408 17.61 -1.34 5.41
CA ILE A 408 18.88 -2.08 5.50
C ILE A 408 18.64 -3.51 6.01
N SER A 409 17.66 -3.70 6.89
CA SER A 409 17.25 -5.02 7.38
C SER A 409 16.74 -5.98 6.29
N ARG A 410 16.46 -5.49 5.08
CA ARG A 410 16.04 -6.30 3.92
C ARG A 410 17.21 -7.06 3.30
N ARG A 411 18.43 -6.52 3.35
CA ARG A 411 19.63 -7.12 2.73
C ARG A 411 19.95 -8.52 3.26
N PRO A 412 20.04 -8.73 4.61
CA PRO A 412 20.13 -10.07 5.17
C PRO A 412 18.97 -10.99 4.79
N GLY A 413 17.76 -10.42 4.73
CA GLY A 413 16.57 -11.14 4.33
C GLY A 413 16.62 -11.66 2.90
N PHE A 414 17.16 -10.87 1.96
CA PHE A 414 17.35 -11.30 0.57
C PHE A 414 18.35 -12.45 0.46
N GLY A 415 19.54 -12.31 1.09
CA GLY A 415 20.54 -13.39 1.11
C GLY A 415 19.98 -14.68 1.69
N LYS A 416 19.18 -14.58 2.78
CA LYS A 416 18.52 -15.73 3.39
C LYS A 416 17.48 -16.37 2.45
N ALA A 417 16.62 -15.57 1.79
CA ALA A 417 15.62 -16.08 0.85
C ALA A 417 16.26 -16.79 -0.34
N LEU A 418 17.31 -16.20 -0.93
CA LEU A 418 18.07 -16.80 -2.02
C LEU A 418 18.73 -18.11 -1.61
N THR A 419 19.30 -18.16 -0.39
CA THR A 419 19.91 -19.38 0.17
C THR A 419 18.90 -20.50 0.41
N GLU A 420 17.70 -20.17 0.86
CA GLU A 420 16.65 -21.17 1.14
C GLU A 420 16.00 -21.67 -0.14
N GLU A 421 15.72 -20.79 -1.09
CA GLU A 421 15.03 -21.13 -2.32
C GLU A 421 15.96 -21.55 -3.47
N GLN A 422 17.26 -21.27 -3.39
CA GLN A 422 18.32 -21.77 -4.29
C GLN A 422 17.97 -21.56 -5.78
N PRO A 423 17.78 -20.32 -6.27
CA PRO A 423 17.66 -20.08 -7.70
C PRO A 423 18.94 -20.53 -8.43
N ASP A 424 18.83 -20.87 -9.71
CA ASP A 424 19.95 -21.35 -10.50
C ASP A 424 20.98 -20.25 -10.77
N GLU A 425 20.51 -19.00 -10.91
CA GLU A 425 21.35 -17.84 -11.12
C GLU A 425 20.79 -16.61 -10.41
N VAL A 426 21.66 -15.76 -9.89
CA VAL A 426 21.34 -14.46 -9.27
C VAL A 426 22.17 -13.37 -9.92
N ILE A 427 21.51 -12.31 -10.39
CA ILE A 427 22.16 -11.08 -10.85
C ILE A 427 21.83 -9.97 -9.86
N LEU A 428 22.81 -9.58 -9.05
CA LEU A 428 22.69 -8.47 -8.12
C LEU A 428 22.93 -7.16 -8.86
N THR A 429 21.99 -6.21 -8.71
CA THR A 429 21.95 -4.96 -9.48
C THR A 429 21.50 -3.77 -8.63
N THR A 430 21.47 -2.58 -9.24
CA THR A 430 20.97 -1.37 -8.59
C THR A 430 19.44 -1.37 -8.50
N ASP A 431 18.92 -0.92 -7.35
CA ASP A 431 17.51 -0.54 -7.14
C ASP A 431 17.45 0.98 -6.90
N ASP A 432 17.20 1.45 -5.68
CA ASP A 432 17.23 2.85 -5.23
C ASP A 432 18.39 3.05 -4.23
N PRO A 433 19.63 3.25 -4.68
CA PRO A 433 20.79 3.26 -3.79
C PRO A 433 20.82 4.45 -2.84
N GLY A 434 20.02 5.51 -3.07
CA GLY A 434 20.07 6.72 -2.27
C GLY A 434 21.42 7.39 -2.36
N PHE A 435 22.10 7.52 -1.23
CA PHE A 435 23.47 8.04 -1.14
C PHE A 435 24.53 6.94 -0.99
N GLU A 436 24.13 5.68 -0.97
CA GLU A 436 25.05 4.55 -0.84
C GLU A 436 25.58 4.09 -2.23
N ASP A 437 26.78 3.50 -2.23
CA ASP A 437 27.33 2.89 -3.44
C ASP A 437 26.56 1.60 -3.78
N PRO A 438 25.99 1.46 -5.00
CA PRO A 438 25.23 0.29 -5.41
C PRO A 438 26.00 -1.03 -5.29
N MET A 439 27.30 -1.02 -5.60
CA MET A 439 28.15 -2.20 -5.49
C MET A 439 28.32 -2.64 -4.03
N THR A 440 28.40 -1.70 -3.11
CA THR A 440 28.47 -1.99 -1.67
C THR A 440 27.19 -2.65 -1.18
N ILE A 441 26.02 -2.17 -1.61
CA ILE A 441 24.72 -2.79 -1.31
C ILE A 441 24.65 -4.23 -1.85
N ALA A 442 25.06 -4.42 -3.10
CA ALA A 442 25.05 -5.74 -3.74
C ALA A 442 25.97 -6.74 -3.02
N ARG A 443 27.19 -6.31 -2.63
CA ARG A 443 28.14 -7.15 -1.86
C ARG A 443 27.61 -7.46 -0.45
N GLU A 444 26.90 -6.56 0.16
CA GLU A 444 26.27 -6.84 1.46
C GLU A 444 25.20 -7.92 1.32
N ILE A 445 24.33 -7.87 0.31
CA ILE A 445 23.37 -8.95 0.03
C ILE A 445 24.10 -10.27 -0.19
N ASP A 446 25.13 -10.27 -1.03
CA ASP A 446 25.95 -11.43 -1.35
C ASP A 446 26.58 -12.08 -0.11
N SER A 447 27.02 -11.27 0.86
CA SER A 447 27.60 -11.75 2.11
C SER A 447 26.67 -12.60 2.99
N TYR A 448 25.36 -12.54 2.73
CA TYR A 448 24.34 -13.34 3.42
C TYR A 448 23.88 -14.55 2.59
N ILE A 449 24.43 -14.76 1.38
CA ILE A 449 24.11 -15.91 0.54
C ILE A 449 25.07 -17.07 0.84
N ASP A 450 24.54 -18.26 1.00
CA ASP A 450 25.32 -19.50 1.09
C ASP A 450 25.77 -19.94 -0.33
N HIS A 451 27.04 -19.70 -0.65
CA HIS A 451 27.62 -20.00 -1.96
C HIS A 451 27.75 -21.51 -2.27
N ASP A 452 27.59 -22.38 -1.27
CA ASP A 452 27.51 -23.82 -1.51
C ASP A 452 26.14 -24.21 -2.12
N LYS A 453 25.12 -23.39 -1.87
CA LYS A 453 23.73 -23.57 -2.34
C LYS A 453 23.40 -22.76 -3.59
N VAL A 454 23.88 -21.52 -3.67
CA VAL A 454 23.69 -20.63 -4.82
C VAL A 454 25.04 -20.38 -5.46
N LYS A 455 25.34 -21.07 -6.56
CA LYS A 455 26.69 -21.12 -7.15
C LYS A 455 26.94 -20.03 -8.20
N HIS A 456 25.90 -19.55 -8.86
CA HIS A 456 26.02 -18.60 -9.96
C HIS A 456 25.47 -17.23 -9.51
N ILE A 457 26.38 -16.35 -9.08
CA ILE A 457 26.06 -14.99 -8.66
C ILE A 457 26.86 -14.03 -9.52
N GLN A 458 26.17 -13.09 -10.16
CA GLN A 458 26.77 -12.04 -10.96
C GLN A 458 26.46 -10.66 -10.35
N PHE A 459 27.32 -9.69 -10.65
CA PHE A 459 27.15 -8.30 -10.29
C PHE A 459 27.07 -7.46 -11.55
N GLU A 460 25.92 -6.82 -11.78
CA GLU A 460 25.71 -5.90 -12.88
C GLU A 460 24.96 -4.69 -12.36
N MET A 461 25.64 -3.55 -12.20
CA MET A 461 25.06 -2.37 -11.55
C MET A 461 24.14 -1.59 -12.46
N ASP A 462 24.26 -1.70 -13.77
CA ASP A 462 23.25 -1.17 -14.69
C ASP A 462 22.08 -2.15 -14.78
N ARG A 463 20.92 -1.75 -14.23
CA ARG A 463 19.76 -2.62 -14.10
C ARG A 463 19.17 -3.03 -15.44
N GLU A 464 19.18 -2.14 -16.43
CA GLU A 464 18.74 -2.49 -17.80
C GLU A 464 19.62 -3.57 -18.40
N THR A 465 20.94 -3.44 -18.27
CA THR A 465 21.90 -4.46 -18.70
C THR A 465 21.74 -5.78 -17.94
N ALA A 466 21.46 -5.72 -16.63
CA ALA A 466 21.20 -6.91 -15.82
C ALA A 466 19.95 -7.68 -16.30
N ILE A 467 18.88 -6.96 -16.62
CA ILE A 467 17.64 -7.54 -17.17
C ILE A 467 17.91 -8.21 -18.52
N LYS A 468 18.58 -7.52 -19.44
CA LYS A 468 18.93 -8.07 -20.77
C LYS A 468 19.79 -9.32 -20.67
N LYS A 469 20.81 -9.31 -19.79
CA LYS A 469 21.66 -10.49 -19.54
C LYS A 469 20.85 -11.68 -19.00
N ALA A 470 19.91 -11.45 -18.09
CA ALA A 470 19.06 -12.51 -17.57
C ALA A 470 18.18 -13.13 -18.68
N ILE A 471 17.63 -12.31 -19.56
CA ILE A 471 16.83 -12.75 -20.70
C ILE A 471 17.70 -13.54 -21.69
N ASP A 472 18.85 -13.00 -22.12
CA ASP A 472 19.76 -13.65 -23.05
C ASP A 472 20.30 -15.02 -22.55
N GLY A 473 20.44 -15.14 -21.20
CA GLY A 473 20.89 -16.39 -20.57
C GLY A 473 19.80 -17.45 -20.41
N SER A 474 18.55 -17.14 -20.77
CA SER A 474 17.39 -18.01 -20.56
C SER A 474 17.00 -18.77 -21.83
N GLY A 475 16.58 -20.02 -21.69
CA GLY A 475 15.90 -20.81 -22.72
C GLY A 475 14.39 -20.84 -22.52
N ASN A 476 13.65 -21.40 -23.48
CA ASN A 476 12.17 -21.37 -23.51
C ASN A 476 11.47 -21.91 -22.24
N ASP A 477 12.09 -22.88 -21.57
CA ASP A 477 11.53 -23.51 -20.38
C ASP A 477 11.98 -22.82 -19.08
N ASP A 478 12.81 -21.78 -19.19
CA ASP A 478 13.37 -21.08 -18.04
C ASP A 478 12.44 -19.95 -17.54
N ILE A 479 12.68 -19.52 -16.31
CA ILE A 479 12.00 -18.40 -15.68
C ILE A 479 13.00 -17.30 -15.32
N VAL A 480 12.72 -16.08 -15.73
CA VAL A 480 13.45 -14.88 -15.33
C VAL A 480 12.59 -14.08 -14.36
N VAL A 481 13.12 -13.78 -13.18
CA VAL A 481 12.43 -13.03 -12.12
C VAL A 481 13.08 -11.67 -11.96
N LEU A 482 12.33 -10.61 -12.23
CA LEU A 482 12.73 -9.22 -11.98
C LEU A 482 12.08 -8.76 -10.68
N ALA A 483 12.86 -8.72 -9.58
CA ALA A 483 12.35 -8.50 -8.25
C ALA A 483 12.71 -7.10 -7.70
N GLY A 484 11.76 -6.51 -6.96
CA GLY A 484 11.95 -5.32 -6.13
C GLY A 484 11.46 -4.02 -6.75
N LYS A 485 11.72 -3.73 -8.01
CA LYS A 485 11.48 -2.44 -8.67
C LYS A 485 10.14 -2.36 -9.42
N GLY A 486 9.73 -3.43 -10.09
CA GLY A 486 8.43 -3.49 -10.79
C GLY A 486 8.26 -2.41 -11.86
N GLU A 487 7.19 -1.64 -11.75
CA GLU A 487 6.87 -0.50 -12.64
C GLU A 487 7.23 0.87 -12.05
N ASP A 488 8.20 0.95 -11.16
CA ASP A 488 8.66 2.25 -10.66
C ASP A 488 9.47 2.99 -11.75
N PRO A 489 9.01 4.18 -12.23
CA PRO A 489 9.64 4.89 -13.33
C PRO A 489 10.84 5.76 -12.91
N TYR A 490 11.33 5.59 -11.70
CA TYR A 490 12.48 6.32 -11.19
C TYR A 490 13.43 5.40 -10.44
N GLN A 491 14.71 5.75 -10.44
CA GLN A 491 15.72 5.28 -9.49
C GLN A 491 16.15 6.44 -8.61
N LYS A 492 16.20 6.23 -7.30
CA LYS A 492 16.68 7.26 -6.36
C LYS A 492 18.20 7.20 -6.26
N ILE A 493 18.87 8.13 -6.95
CA ILE A 493 20.34 8.20 -7.01
C ILE A 493 20.79 9.55 -6.43
N ASN A 494 21.68 9.55 -5.44
CA ASN A 494 22.14 10.75 -4.72
C ASN A 494 20.99 11.61 -4.18
N GLY A 495 19.89 10.97 -3.77
CA GLY A 495 18.71 11.64 -3.22
C GLY A 495 17.77 12.24 -4.26
N GLU A 496 18.09 12.16 -5.55
CA GLU A 496 17.27 12.63 -6.67
C GLU A 496 16.54 11.46 -7.35
N ASP A 497 15.32 11.70 -7.83
CA ASP A 497 14.55 10.73 -8.62
C ASP A 497 14.99 10.82 -10.08
N VAL A 498 15.85 9.89 -10.49
CA VAL A 498 16.36 9.79 -11.87
C VAL A 498 15.38 8.95 -12.70
N PRO A 499 14.92 9.42 -13.87
CA PRO A 499 14.00 8.68 -14.73
C PRO A 499 14.53 7.28 -15.08
N TYR A 500 13.68 6.28 -14.98
CA TYR A 500 13.95 4.87 -15.27
C TYR A 500 12.83 4.27 -16.12
N LEU A 501 13.16 3.43 -17.10
CA LEU A 501 12.18 2.89 -18.06
C LEU A 501 11.23 1.83 -17.49
N THR A 502 11.34 1.47 -16.23
CA THR A 502 10.67 0.35 -15.55
C THR A 502 11.15 -1.04 -16.00
N ASP A 503 11.14 -2.01 -15.06
CA ASP A 503 11.52 -3.40 -15.37
C ASP A 503 10.62 -3.99 -16.45
N VAL A 504 9.31 -3.73 -16.36
CA VAL A 504 8.32 -4.24 -17.33
C VAL A 504 8.58 -3.72 -18.73
N LYS A 505 8.80 -2.39 -18.86
CA LYS A 505 9.04 -1.80 -20.17
C LYS A 505 10.35 -2.27 -20.80
N ILE A 506 11.42 -2.33 -20.01
CA ILE A 506 12.73 -2.82 -20.50
C ILE A 506 12.60 -4.26 -21.00
N ALA A 507 12.02 -5.16 -20.20
CA ALA A 507 11.86 -6.55 -20.58
C ALA A 507 10.98 -6.71 -21.82
N ARG A 508 9.84 -6.02 -21.87
CA ARG A 508 8.90 -6.10 -22.99
C ARG A 508 9.49 -5.55 -24.30
N ASP A 509 10.13 -4.38 -24.24
CA ASP A 509 10.77 -3.78 -25.42
C ASP A 509 11.91 -4.68 -25.92
N TYR A 510 12.72 -5.23 -25.01
CA TYR A 510 13.83 -6.10 -25.36
C TYR A 510 13.38 -7.42 -26.02
N ILE A 511 12.36 -8.10 -25.48
CA ILE A 511 11.78 -9.30 -26.11
C ILE A 511 11.21 -8.96 -27.49
N ASN A 512 10.48 -7.85 -27.63
CA ASN A 512 9.95 -7.41 -28.92
C ASN A 512 11.07 -7.16 -29.96
N ASP A 513 12.23 -6.67 -29.53
CA ASP A 513 13.37 -6.45 -30.42
C ASP A 513 14.07 -7.77 -30.82
N LEU A 514 14.15 -8.75 -29.91
CA LEU A 514 14.72 -10.08 -30.19
C LEU A 514 13.83 -10.92 -31.12
N GLU A 515 12.53 -10.70 -31.13
CA GLU A 515 11.54 -11.47 -31.90
C GLU A 515 11.18 -10.82 -33.25
N ARG A 516 11.77 -9.66 -33.57
CA ARG A 516 11.65 -9.01 -34.91
C ARG A 516 12.63 -9.59 -35.90
#